data_303021a03d5fd247eef7270f876758e3
#
_entry.id   303021a03d5fd247eef7270f876758e3
#
_cell.length_a   1.000
_cell.length_b   1.000
_cell.length_c   1.000
_cell.angle_alpha   90.00
_cell.angle_beta   90.00
_cell.angle_gamma   90.00
#
_symmetry.space_group_name_H-M   'P 1'
#
loop_
_entity.id
_entity.type
_entity.pdbx_description
1 polymer ?
#
loop_
_entity_poly.entity_id
_entity_poly.type
_entity_poly.pdbx_seq_one_letter_code
_entity_poly.pdbx_strand_id
1 'polypeptide(L)'
;PEYMPKVSNAQERKMAKRLVEKGFRAEPDPQGNLSLGYGCASVQRRGNWSAVARGHSRYLWAAEHYLGHNLYGRYLAHGSLQILTAAPGQMVTPATSGWQQEGFDWNRIPGVTSIHLPLEQLKAKVMNVDTFSGMEEMLYSDEAFAGGLSQKRENGNFGMKLHEHDKYNGSHRARKSFHFIDGMIVCLGSDIENTNAAYPTETTIFQLAVTDKAGHDYWNDYRGEGKIWIDHLNTGYYVPVFARFEKNFPQYSRLQDTGKETKGDWVSLVVDHGKAPKNGSYEYAVLPQTTESAMKAFAKKPGYKVLKQDRNAHIVQSLTDNLYSYVLFETPQTLLPGDLLQRADTSCLVMIRKESSDKLLLTVAQPDLALYRGPSDEAFDEDGKRVERSICLLYTSPSPRD
;
A
#
# COMPACT_ATOMS: atom_id res chain seq x y z
N PRO A 1 29.39 -5.00 -0.66
CA PRO A 1 30.42 -5.84 -1.30
C PRO A 1 30.13 -6.12 -2.76
N GLU A 2 28.91 -6.43 -3.16
CA GLU A 2 28.52 -6.82 -4.54
C GLU A 2 28.66 -5.70 -5.57
N TYR A 3 28.49 -4.44 -5.16
CA TYR A 3 28.66 -3.27 -6.03
C TYR A 3 30.09 -2.75 -6.11
N MET A 4 30.96 -3.16 -5.20
CA MET A 4 32.35 -2.71 -5.16
C MET A 4 33.16 -3.02 -6.43
N PRO A 5 32.99 -4.17 -7.09
CA PRO A 5 33.64 -4.42 -8.37
C PRO A 5 33.17 -3.53 -9.50
N LYS A 6 31.99 -2.91 -9.37
CA LYS A 6 31.36 -2.06 -10.39
C LYS A 6 31.71 -0.58 -10.26
N VAL A 7 32.43 -0.18 -9.21
CA VAL A 7 32.86 1.19 -9.01
C VAL A 7 33.87 1.54 -10.10
N SER A 8 33.58 2.55 -10.90
CA SER A 8 34.42 2.95 -12.05
C SER A 8 35.77 3.49 -11.61
N ASN A 9 35.84 4.19 -10.49
CA ASN A 9 37.05 4.79 -9.94
C ASN A 9 37.96 3.73 -9.31
N ALA A 10 39.21 3.60 -9.83
CA ALA A 10 40.18 2.62 -9.36
C ALA A 10 40.62 2.84 -7.90
N GLN A 11 40.69 4.09 -7.45
CA GLN A 11 41.08 4.43 -6.08
C GLN A 11 39.99 4.06 -5.07
N GLU A 12 38.73 4.31 -5.41
CA GLU A 12 37.59 3.91 -4.61
C GLU A 12 37.45 2.39 -4.54
N ARG A 13 37.68 1.66 -5.66
CA ARG A 13 37.73 0.19 -5.66
C ARG A 13 38.80 -0.34 -4.72
N LYS A 14 39.99 0.28 -4.71
CA LYS A 14 41.10 -0.12 -3.81
C LYS A 14 40.73 0.12 -2.34
N MET A 15 40.06 1.25 -2.05
CA MET A 15 39.58 1.55 -0.69
C MET A 15 38.49 0.57 -0.26
N ALA A 16 37.54 0.27 -1.13
CA ALA A 16 36.47 -0.70 -0.89
C ALA A 16 37.04 -2.11 -0.60
N LYS A 17 38.04 -2.57 -1.38
CA LYS A 17 38.74 -3.85 -1.12
C LYS A 17 39.38 -3.86 0.26
N ARG A 18 40.05 -2.79 0.67
CA ARG A 18 40.67 -2.68 2.01
C ARG A 18 39.64 -2.78 3.15
N LEU A 19 38.45 -2.23 2.95
CA LEU A 19 37.37 -2.35 3.95
C LEU A 19 36.94 -3.80 4.12
N VAL A 20 36.75 -4.54 3.01
CA VAL A 20 36.40 -5.97 3.05
C VAL A 20 37.52 -6.81 3.68
N GLU A 21 38.79 -6.52 3.34
CA GLU A 21 39.96 -7.20 3.91
C GLU A 21 40.05 -6.97 5.44
N LYS A 22 39.64 -5.79 5.93
CA LYS A 22 39.53 -5.46 7.36
C LYS A 22 38.33 -6.07 8.07
N GLY A 23 37.56 -6.90 7.39
CA GLY A 23 36.43 -7.61 7.97
C GLY A 23 35.10 -6.84 7.95
N PHE A 24 35.04 -5.65 7.32
CA PHE A 24 33.76 -4.97 7.14
C PHE A 24 32.84 -5.82 6.25
N ARG A 25 31.61 -5.96 6.66
CA ARG A 25 30.56 -6.68 5.94
C ARG A 25 29.40 -5.73 5.67
N ALA A 26 28.60 -6.04 4.67
CA ALA A 26 27.31 -5.38 4.49
C ALA A 26 26.44 -5.61 5.73
N GLU A 27 25.72 -4.60 6.16
CA GLU A 27 24.69 -4.79 7.16
C GLU A 27 23.66 -5.81 6.65
N PRO A 28 23.10 -6.63 7.55
CA PRO A 28 22.00 -7.50 7.17
C PRO A 28 20.82 -6.64 6.69
N ASP A 29 20.04 -7.17 5.78
CA ASP A 29 18.83 -6.52 5.33
C ASP A 29 17.92 -6.17 6.52
N PRO A 30 17.39 -4.94 6.60
CA PRO A 30 16.51 -4.54 7.69
C PRO A 30 15.27 -5.45 7.72
N GLN A 31 14.91 -5.91 8.91
CA GLN A 31 13.74 -6.75 9.12
C GLN A 31 12.72 -5.99 9.99
N GLY A 32 11.46 -6.41 9.89
CA GLY A 32 10.37 -5.88 10.70
C GLY A 32 9.54 -4.83 10.00
N ASN A 33 8.83 -4.03 10.79
CA ASN A 33 7.93 -2.98 10.31
C ASN A 33 8.57 -1.59 10.41
N LEU A 34 8.40 -0.78 9.36
CA LEU A 34 8.84 0.61 9.32
C LEU A 34 7.72 1.48 8.77
N SER A 35 7.35 2.52 9.49
CA SER A 35 6.45 3.56 9.03
C SER A 35 7.23 4.75 8.46
N LEU A 36 6.84 5.20 7.28
CA LEU A 36 7.41 6.34 6.56
C LEU A 36 6.34 7.44 6.44
N GLY A 37 6.13 8.22 7.51
CA GLY A 37 5.03 9.18 7.60
C GLY A 37 5.00 10.18 6.45
N TYR A 38 6.13 10.81 6.13
CA TYR A 38 6.23 11.76 5.00
C TYR A 38 6.11 11.10 3.62
N GLY A 39 6.32 9.79 3.52
CA GLY A 39 6.15 9.02 2.29
C GLY A 39 4.77 8.38 2.18
N CYS A 40 3.86 8.62 3.12
CA CYS A 40 2.56 7.95 3.22
C CYS A 40 2.68 6.43 2.98
N ALA A 41 3.67 5.78 3.62
CA ALA A 41 3.96 4.37 3.40
C ALA A 41 4.26 3.62 4.70
N SER A 42 3.99 2.33 4.69
CA SER A 42 4.44 1.38 5.72
C SER A 42 5.02 0.15 5.06
N VAL A 43 6.18 -0.28 5.55
CA VAL A 43 6.92 -1.40 4.99
C VAL A 43 7.03 -2.48 6.06
N GLN A 44 6.67 -3.70 5.72
CA GLN A 44 6.95 -4.90 6.51
C GLN A 44 7.92 -5.79 5.76
N ARG A 45 9.01 -6.18 6.39
CA ARG A 45 9.95 -7.15 5.83
C ARG A 45 10.20 -8.29 6.82
N ARG A 46 10.09 -9.53 6.32
CA ARG A 46 10.43 -10.74 7.07
C ARG A 46 11.06 -11.77 6.14
N GLY A 47 12.27 -12.21 6.46
CA GLY A 47 12.97 -13.21 5.64
C GLY A 47 13.08 -12.75 4.17
N ASN A 48 12.55 -13.53 3.25
CA ASN A 48 12.64 -13.32 1.80
C ASN A 48 11.42 -12.61 1.20
N TRP A 49 10.67 -11.85 2.00
CA TRP A 49 9.57 -11.05 1.47
C TRP A 49 9.49 -9.67 2.11
N SER A 50 8.91 -8.76 1.38
CA SER A 50 8.58 -7.42 1.84
C SER A 50 7.19 -7.05 1.36
N ALA A 51 6.43 -6.35 2.20
CA ALA A 51 5.15 -5.77 1.84
C ALA A 51 5.21 -4.27 2.02
N VAL A 52 4.73 -3.52 1.03
CA VAL A 52 4.71 -2.06 1.03
C VAL A 52 3.27 -1.59 0.86
N ALA A 53 2.68 -1.04 1.92
CA ALA A 53 1.44 -0.29 1.82
C ALA A 53 1.75 1.17 1.51
N ARG A 54 1.07 1.74 0.51
CA ARG A 54 1.25 3.13 0.10
C ARG A 54 -0.09 3.84 -0.06
N GLY A 55 -0.14 5.06 0.45
CA GLY A 55 -1.25 5.99 0.29
C GLY A 55 -0.80 7.34 -0.22
N HIS A 56 -1.72 8.29 -0.21
CA HIS A 56 -1.48 9.70 -0.49
C HIS A 56 -2.33 10.57 0.45
N SER A 57 -2.05 11.85 0.47
CA SER A 57 -2.74 12.82 1.32
C SER A 57 -2.73 14.20 0.67
N ARG A 58 -3.21 15.18 1.40
CA ARG A 58 -3.04 16.59 1.01
C ARG A 58 -1.58 17.08 1.03
N TYR A 59 -0.66 16.30 1.60
CA TYR A 59 0.76 16.65 1.72
C TYR A 59 1.66 15.89 0.76
N LEU A 60 1.18 14.74 0.26
CA LEU A 60 1.89 13.92 -0.69
C LEU A 60 0.93 13.48 -1.79
N TRP A 61 1.28 13.74 -3.04
CA TRP A 61 0.48 13.38 -4.21
C TRP A 61 0.36 11.87 -4.41
N ALA A 62 -0.79 11.46 -4.97
CA ALA A 62 -1.06 10.05 -5.31
C ALA A 62 -0.18 9.58 -6.45
N ALA A 63 0.00 10.44 -7.44
CA ALA A 63 0.79 10.19 -8.62
C ALA A 63 1.33 11.53 -9.15
N GLU A 64 2.51 11.45 -9.74
CA GLU A 64 3.17 12.52 -10.46
C GLU A 64 3.29 12.06 -11.91
N HIS A 65 2.70 12.82 -12.83
CA HIS A 65 2.66 12.50 -14.24
C HIS A 65 3.44 13.51 -15.05
N TYR A 66 4.18 13.02 -16.04
CA TYR A 66 4.88 13.81 -17.03
C TYR A 66 4.51 13.34 -18.45
N LEU A 67 4.64 14.22 -19.44
CA LEU A 67 4.57 13.82 -20.83
C LEU A 67 5.66 12.77 -21.12
N GLY A 68 5.24 11.61 -21.63
CA GLY A 68 6.15 10.50 -21.92
C GLY A 68 6.56 9.66 -20.71
N HIS A 69 6.01 9.93 -19.53
CA HIS A 69 6.26 9.15 -18.31
C HIS A 69 5.00 9.01 -17.45
N ASN A 70 4.82 7.83 -16.84
CA ASN A 70 3.76 7.53 -15.89
C ASN A 70 2.35 7.93 -16.36
N LEU A 71 1.98 7.59 -17.58
CA LEU A 71 0.72 8.00 -18.20
C LEU A 71 -0.53 7.36 -17.57
N TYR A 72 -0.40 6.22 -16.89
CA TYR A 72 -1.52 5.43 -16.35
C TYR A 72 -1.42 5.21 -14.84
N GLY A 73 -0.50 5.89 -14.16
CA GLY A 73 -0.20 5.68 -12.74
C GLY A 73 -1.16 6.35 -11.76
N ARG A 74 -2.32 6.86 -12.19
CA ARG A 74 -3.26 7.63 -11.36
C ARG A 74 -3.61 6.95 -10.03
N TYR A 75 -3.72 5.63 -10.03
CA TYR A 75 -4.13 4.87 -8.84
C TYR A 75 -2.99 4.29 -7.99
N LEU A 76 -1.71 4.59 -8.31
CA LEU A 76 -0.55 3.99 -7.63
C LEU A 76 -0.53 4.12 -6.11
N ALA A 77 -1.16 5.16 -5.57
CA ALA A 77 -1.21 5.41 -4.13
C ALA A 77 -2.66 5.45 -3.57
N HIS A 78 -3.62 4.82 -4.24
CA HIS A 78 -4.99 4.66 -3.72
C HIS A 78 -5.10 3.53 -2.69
N GLY A 79 -4.14 3.46 -1.74
CA GLY A 79 -4.02 2.38 -0.77
C GLY A 79 -3.55 1.09 -1.45
N SER A 80 -2.43 1.14 -2.17
CA SER A 80 -1.81 -0.05 -2.77
C SER A 80 -1.09 -0.90 -1.72
N LEU A 81 -1.00 -2.19 -1.97
CA LEU A 81 -0.24 -3.16 -1.19
C LEU A 81 0.60 -4.02 -2.13
N GLN A 82 1.87 -3.70 -2.26
CA GLN A 82 2.79 -4.46 -3.07
C GLN A 82 3.47 -5.52 -2.23
N ILE A 83 3.38 -6.79 -2.65
CA ILE A 83 4.13 -7.90 -2.05
C ILE A 83 5.34 -8.20 -2.94
N LEU A 84 6.51 -8.09 -2.36
CA LEU A 84 7.78 -8.45 -2.99
C LEU A 84 8.31 -9.72 -2.33
N THR A 85 8.71 -10.67 -3.14
CA THR A 85 9.19 -11.97 -2.66
C THR A 85 10.33 -12.49 -3.53
N ALA A 86 11.09 -13.43 -3.00
CA ALA A 86 12.14 -14.12 -3.73
C ALA A 86 12.32 -15.54 -3.20
N ALA A 87 12.90 -16.43 -4.00
CA ALA A 87 13.32 -17.73 -3.53
C ALA A 87 14.44 -17.60 -2.46
N PRO A 88 14.59 -18.59 -1.58
CA PRO A 88 15.67 -18.58 -0.60
C PRO A 88 17.05 -18.32 -1.23
N GLY A 89 17.79 -17.37 -0.65
CA GLY A 89 19.12 -16.97 -1.15
C GLY A 89 19.12 -16.00 -2.33
N GLN A 90 17.97 -15.63 -2.86
CA GLN A 90 17.84 -14.58 -3.89
C GLN A 90 17.50 -13.22 -3.26
N MET A 91 17.88 -12.15 -3.94
CA MET A 91 17.52 -10.79 -3.57
C MET A 91 16.04 -10.55 -3.89
N VAL A 92 15.30 -9.95 -2.95
CA VAL A 92 13.92 -9.52 -3.16
C VAL A 92 13.90 -8.29 -4.06
N THR A 93 13.34 -8.43 -5.25
CA THR A 93 13.22 -7.36 -6.26
C THR A 93 11.83 -7.42 -6.91
N PRO A 94 11.41 -6.38 -7.64
CA PRO A 94 10.21 -6.46 -8.46
C PRO A 94 10.25 -7.62 -9.48
N ALA A 95 11.41 -7.87 -10.09
CA ALA A 95 11.58 -8.95 -11.07
C ALA A 95 11.42 -10.35 -10.44
N THR A 96 12.02 -10.60 -9.27
CA THR A 96 11.84 -11.88 -8.55
C THR A 96 10.43 -12.05 -8.00
N SER A 97 9.66 -10.97 -7.94
CA SER A 97 8.26 -10.94 -7.49
C SER A 97 7.26 -11.02 -8.65
N GLY A 98 7.73 -11.39 -9.85
CA GLY A 98 6.86 -11.57 -11.03
C GLY A 98 6.35 -10.25 -11.63
N TRP A 99 6.95 -9.10 -11.27
CA TRP A 99 6.55 -7.83 -11.84
C TRP A 99 6.99 -7.71 -13.30
N GLN A 100 6.03 -7.38 -14.15
CA GLN A 100 6.26 -6.94 -15.54
C GLN A 100 5.21 -5.91 -15.94
N GLN A 101 5.51 -5.10 -16.94
CA GLN A 101 4.62 -4.03 -17.38
C GLN A 101 3.70 -4.46 -18.53
N GLU A 102 4.16 -5.41 -19.33
CA GLU A 102 3.47 -5.87 -20.54
C GLU A 102 2.14 -6.55 -20.18
N GLY A 103 1.05 -5.95 -20.63
CA GLY A 103 -0.30 -6.44 -20.34
C GLY A 103 -0.87 -6.04 -18.97
N PHE A 104 -0.14 -5.32 -18.13
CA PHE A 104 -0.61 -4.94 -16.79
C PHE A 104 -1.84 -4.02 -16.85
N ASP A 105 -2.93 -4.39 -16.18
CA ASP A 105 -4.11 -3.52 -16.03
C ASP A 105 -3.87 -2.47 -14.96
N TRP A 106 -3.68 -1.23 -15.38
CA TRP A 106 -3.37 -0.09 -14.51
C TRP A 106 -4.51 0.33 -13.58
N ASN A 107 -5.73 -0.20 -13.79
CA ASN A 107 -6.82 -0.06 -12.82
C ASN A 107 -6.64 -1.02 -11.63
N ARG A 108 -5.98 -2.17 -11.84
CA ARG A 108 -5.92 -3.30 -10.90
C ARG A 108 -4.59 -3.42 -10.20
N ILE A 109 -4.10 -2.34 -9.63
CA ILE A 109 -2.90 -2.36 -8.78
C ILE A 109 -3.25 -3.08 -7.48
N PRO A 110 -2.46 -4.07 -7.02
CA PRO A 110 -2.75 -4.80 -5.78
C PRO A 110 -3.00 -3.88 -4.58
N GLY A 111 -4.03 -4.18 -3.81
CA GLY A 111 -4.49 -3.40 -2.66
C GLY A 111 -5.38 -2.21 -3.00
N VAL A 112 -5.33 -1.69 -4.22
CA VAL A 112 -6.06 -0.48 -4.62
C VAL A 112 -7.56 -0.70 -4.69
N THR A 113 -8.31 0.32 -4.26
CA THR A 113 -9.75 0.46 -4.49
C THR A 113 -9.95 1.61 -5.47
N SER A 114 -10.50 1.33 -6.63
CA SER A 114 -10.63 2.30 -7.73
C SER A 114 -11.82 2.02 -8.63
N ILE A 115 -12.21 3.01 -9.43
CA ILE A 115 -13.16 2.83 -10.52
C ILE A 115 -12.41 2.23 -11.70
N HIS A 116 -12.86 1.10 -12.22
CA HIS A 116 -12.24 0.40 -13.35
C HIS A 116 -12.59 1.08 -14.67
N LEU A 117 -11.74 1.96 -15.13
CA LEU A 117 -11.96 2.80 -16.31
C LEU A 117 -11.37 2.20 -17.57
N PRO A 118 -11.93 2.50 -18.76
CA PRO A 118 -11.20 2.34 -20.01
C PRO A 118 -9.85 3.07 -19.96
N LEU A 119 -8.80 2.50 -20.57
CA LEU A 119 -7.45 3.05 -20.53
C LEU A 119 -7.37 4.51 -21.01
N GLU A 120 -8.18 4.90 -21.99
CA GLU A 120 -8.24 6.27 -22.49
C GLU A 120 -8.78 7.28 -21.44
N GLN A 121 -9.63 6.82 -20.52
CA GLN A 121 -10.14 7.64 -19.42
C GLN A 121 -9.22 7.57 -18.19
N LEU A 122 -8.46 6.49 -18.05
CA LEU A 122 -7.46 6.35 -17.00
C LEU A 122 -6.23 7.21 -17.27
N LYS A 123 -5.89 7.42 -18.56
CA LYS A 123 -4.72 8.18 -18.98
C LYS A 123 -4.66 9.56 -18.34
N ALA A 124 -3.48 9.95 -17.88
CA ALA A 124 -3.22 11.24 -17.26
C ALA A 124 -3.50 12.41 -18.22
N LYS A 125 -4.09 13.48 -17.68
CA LYS A 125 -4.39 14.73 -18.39
C LYS A 125 -3.37 15.80 -17.98
N VAL A 126 -2.12 15.58 -18.33
CA VAL A 126 -0.94 16.33 -17.84
C VAL A 126 -1.04 17.84 -18.03
N MET A 127 -1.78 18.32 -19.03
CA MET A 127 -1.80 19.74 -19.42
C MET A 127 -2.69 20.65 -18.55
N ASN A 128 -3.37 20.17 -17.52
CA ASN A 128 -4.47 20.92 -16.92
C ASN A 128 -4.59 20.86 -15.40
N VAL A 129 -3.54 20.46 -14.69
CA VAL A 129 -3.61 20.40 -13.23
C VAL A 129 -2.60 21.33 -12.68
N ASP A 130 -2.56 21.77 -11.56
CA ASP A 130 -1.57 22.39 -10.69
C ASP A 130 -0.43 23.13 -11.43
N THR A 131 -0.75 23.78 -12.47
CA THR A 131 0.10 24.01 -13.58
C THR A 131 1.02 25.17 -13.42
N PHE A 132 1.99 25.02 -12.62
CA PHE A 132 3.09 25.96 -12.72
C PHE A 132 3.96 25.68 -13.96
N SER A 133 4.14 24.41 -14.34
CA SER A 133 4.98 24.05 -15.49
C SER A 133 4.18 23.71 -16.75
N GLY A 134 2.88 23.39 -16.65
CA GLY A 134 2.07 22.92 -17.76
C GLY A 134 2.44 21.54 -18.31
N MET A 135 3.49 20.93 -17.80
CA MET A 135 4.10 19.67 -18.26
C MET A 135 3.99 18.55 -17.24
N GLU A 136 3.44 18.83 -16.08
CA GLU A 136 3.42 18.00 -14.89
C GLU A 136 2.03 18.00 -14.27
N GLU A 137 1.63 16.85 -13.73
CA GLU A 137 0.39 16.69 -12.98
C GLU A 137 0.66 16.01 -11.66
N MET A 138 0.37 16.69 -10.57
CA MET A 138 0.43 16.16 -9.22
C MET A 138 -0.97 16.07 -8.62
N LEU A 139 -1.40 14.88 -8.24
CA LEU A 139 -2.76 14.62 -7.76
C LEU A 139 -2.77 14.53 -6.23
N TYR A 140 -3.10 15.64 -5.58
CA TYR A 140 -3.30 15.70 -4.13
C TYR A 140 -4.72 15.27 -3.73
N SER A 141 -4.90 14.96 -2.47
CA SER A 141 -6.19 14.78 -1.82
C SER A 141 -6.50 15.98 -0.92
N ASP A 142 -7.75 16.19 -0.55
CA ASP A 142 -8.13 17.10 0.54
C ASP A 142 -7.97 16.44 1.92
N GLU A 143 -7.81 15.11 1.97
CA GLU A 143 -7.69 14.34 3.21
C GLU A 143 -6.25 14.33 3.73
N ALA A 144 -6.09 14.64 5.01
CA ALA A 144 -4.78 14.65 5.67
C ALA A 144 -4.41 13.29 6.31
N PHE A 145 -5.40 12.41 6.53
CA PHE A 145 -5.21 11.16 7.24
C PHE A 145 -4.66 10.08 6.32
N ALA A 146 -3.33 9.96 6.20
CA ALA A 146 -2.66 8.86 5.54
C ALA A 146 -1.27 8.64 6.14
N GLY A 147 -1.06 7.47 6.74
CA GLY A 147 0.22 7.13 7.35
C GLY A 147 0.19 5.83 8.12
N GLY A 148 1.31 5.46 8.70
CA GLY A 148 1.49 4.22 9.43
C GLY A 148 2.05 4.42 10.83
N LEU A 149 1.98 3.35 11.60
CA LEU A 149 2.55 3.20 12.92
C LEU A 149 3.37 1.91 12.96
N SER A 150 4.53 1.95 13.61
CA SER A 150 5.37 0.78 13.84
C SER A 150 5.57 0.58 15.34
N GLN A 151 5.31 -0.64 15.85
CA GLN A 151 5.53 -1.01 17.24
C GLN A 151 6.76 -1.91 17.35
N LYS A 152 7.80 -1.44 18.02
CA LYS A 152 9.10 -2.12 18.21
C LYS A 152 9.74 -2.63 16.90
N ARG A 153 9.38 -2.10 15.77
CA ARG A 153 9.74 -2.63 14.44
C ARG A 153 9.31 -4.07 14.18
N GLU A 154 8.39 -4.63 14.94
CA GLU A 154 7.90 -6.01 14.77
C GLU A 154 6.58 -6.03 14.00
N ASN A 155 5.62 -5.27 14.48
CA ASN A 155 4.27 -5.14 13.91
C ASN A 155 3.98 -3.68 13.61
N GLY A 156 2.93 -3.45 12.82
CA GLY A 156 2.51 -2.09 12.49
C GLY A 156 1.12 -2.03 11.92
N ASN A 157 0.65 -0.84 11.67
CA ASN A 157 -0.53 -0.62 10.87
C ASN A 157 -0.35 0.60 9.95
N PHE A 158 -1.20 0.68 8.96
CA PHE A 158 -1.33 1.81 8.06
C PHE A 158 -2.81 2.11 7.87
N GLY A 159 -3.16 3.38 7.85
CA GLY A 159 -4.53 3.83 7.58
C GLY A 159 -4.55 5.03 6.67
N MET A 160 -5.57 5.10 5.80
CA MET A 160 -5.81 6.27 4.99
C MET A 160 -7.30 6.53 4.77
N LYS A 161 -7.66 7.79 4.71
CA LYS A 161 -8.89 8.29 4.12
C LYS A 161 -8.59 8.54 2.64
N LEU A 162 -9.05 7.62 1.79
CA LEU A 162 -8.93 7.79 0.34
C LEU A 162 -9.95 8.81 -0.14
N HIS A 163 -9.51 9.81 -0.88
CA HIS A 163 -10.34 10.69 -1.66
C HIS A 163 -9.62 11.04 -2.96
N GLU A 164 -10.21 10.68 -4.09
CA GLU A 164 -9.63 10.96 -5.40
C GLU A 164 -9.79 12.45 -5.75
N HIS A 165 -8.82 13.00 -6.46
CA HIS A 165 -8.78 14.40 -6.87
C HIS A 165 -10.01 14.79 -7.72
N ASP A 166 -10.57 15.96 -7.50
CA ASP A 166 -11.80 16.47 -8.12
C ASP A 166 -11.71 16.57 -9.66
N LYS A 167 -10.52 16.76 -10.19
CA LYS A 167 -10.28 16.74 -11.65
C LYS A 167 -10.74 15.45 -12.34
N TYR A 168 -10.78 14.36 -11.60
CA TYR A 168 -11.16 13.02 -12.09
C TYR A 168 -12.50 12.57 -11.49
N ASN A 169 -12.43 11.76 -10.46
CA ASN A 169 -13.61 11.19 -9.79
C ASN A 169 -13.66 11.62 -8.32
N GLY A 170 -13.73 12.92 -8.07
CA GLY A 170 -13.71 13.49 -6.71
C GLY A 170 -14.81 13.01 -5.78
N SER A 171 -15.84 12.31 -6.30
CA SER A 171 -16.80 11.61 -5.46
C SER A 171 -16.28 10.27 -4.92
N HIS A 172 -15.15 9.75 -5.43
CA HIS A 172 -14.62 8.45 -5.02
C HIS A 172 -13.89 8.55 -3.69
N ARG A 173 -14.44 7.88 -2.69
CA ARG A 173 -13.93 7.86 -1.32
C ARG A 173 -13.92 6.46 -0.75
N ALA A 174 -13.01 6.21 0.21
CA ALA A 174 -12.95 5.00 1.01
C ALA A 174 -12.18 5.20 2.31
N ARG A 175 -12.40 4.32 3.29
CA ARG A 175 -11.54 4.13 4.46
C ARG A 175 -10.75 2.85 4.26
N LYS A 176 -9.42 2.92 4.36
CA LYS A 176 -8.54 1.77 4.10
C LYS A 176 -7.55 1.58 5.23
N SER A 177 -7.32 0.33 5.60
CA SER A 177 -6.28 -0.01 6.56
C SER A 177 -5.57 -1.31 6.22
N PHE A 178 -4.29 -1.37 6.60
CA PHE A 178 -3.44 -2.55 6.54
C PHE A 178 -2.85 -2.78 7.93
N HIS A 179 -3.05 -3.97 8.48
CA HIS A 179 -2.56 -4.36 9.81
C HIS A 179 -1.51 -5.44 9.64
N PHE A 180 -0.25 -5.08 9.88
CA PHE A 180 0.90 -5.98 9.79
C PHE A 180 1.10 -6.65 11.15
N ILE A 181 0.64 -7.87 11.29
CA ILE A 181 0.58 -8.59 12.57
C ILE A 181 1.04 -10.02 12.35
N ASP A 182 2.01 -10.49 13.14
CA ASP A 182 2.46 -11.90 13.19
C ASP A 182 2.79 -12.53 11.81
N GLY A 183 3.33 -11.73 10.91
CA GLY A 183 3.69 -12.18 9.57
C GLY A 183 2.52 -12.26 8.58
N MET A 184 1.30 -11.97 9.01
CA MET A 184 0.14 -11.74 8.14
C MET A 184 -0.13 -10.26 7.96
N ILE A 185 -0.90 -9.91 6.93
CA ILE A 185 -1.36 -8.57 6.66
C ILE A 185 -2.87 -8.61 6.53
N VAL A 186 -3.59 -8.05 7.50
CA VAL A 186 -5.04 -7.93 7.44
C VAL A 186 -5.41 -6.63 6.75
N CYS A 187 -6.18 -6.71 5.70
CA CYS A 187 -6.56 -5.61 4.82
C CYS A 187 -8.05 -5.35 4.92
N LEU A 188 -8.42 -4.15 5.33
CA LEU A 188 -9.80 -3.74 5.50
C LEU A 188 -10.12 -2.49 4.69
N GLY A 189 -11.33 -2.46 4.14
CA GLY A 189 -11.90 -1.27 3.53
C GLY A 189 -13.35 -1.09 3.90
N SER A 190 -13.77 0.16 4.10
CA SER A 190 -15.15 0.52 4.39
C SER A 190 -15.50 1.87 3.77
N ASP A 191 -16.75 2.25 3.84
CA ASP A 191 -17.25 3.54 3.34
C ASP A 191 -16.80 3.80 1.88
N ILE A 192 -16.78 2.73 1.07
CA ILE A 192 -16.43 2.82 -0.35
C ILE A 192 -17.63 3.38 -1.09
N GLU A 193 -17.47 4.56 -1.65
CA GLU A 193 -18.54 5.25 -2.36
C GLU A 193 -18.03 6.10 -3.52
N ASN A 194 -18.88 6.29 -4.51
CA ASN A 194 -18.76 7.29 -5.57
C ASN A 194 -20.09 7.43 -6.33
N THR A 195 -20.14 8.38 -7.27
CA THR A 195 -21.31 8.64 -8.11
C THR A 195 -21.16 8.13 -9.53
N ASN A 196 -20.10 7.40 -9.86
CA ASN A 196 -19.87 6.88 -11.20
C ASN A 196 -20.78 5.68 -11.49
N ALA A 197 -21.84 5.92 -12.25
CA ALA A 197 -22.79 4.89 -12.68
C ALA A 197 -22.38 4.14 -13.97
N ALA A 198 -21.29 4.57 -14.63
CA ALA A 198 -20.86 3.97 -15.89
C ALA A 198 -19.97 2.74 -15.68
N TYR A 199 -19.06 2.79 -14.72
CA TYR A 199 -18.01 1.79 -14.52
C TYR A 199 -18.05 1.19 -13.13
N PRO A 200 -17.65 -0.10 -12.95
CA PRO A 200 -17.59 -0.74 -11.65
C PRO A 200 -16.46 -0.17 -10.79
N THR A 201 -16.66 -0.21 -9.49
CA THR A 201 -15.61 0.05 -8.49
C THR A 201 -15.10 -1.28 -7.98
N GLU A 202 -13.79 -1.49 -8.00
CA GLU A 202 -13.17 -2.74 -7.61
C GLU A 202 -12.09 -2.51 -6.55
N THR A 203 -11.94 -3.48 -5.63
CA THR A 203 -10.72 -3.60 -4.81
C THR A 203 -9.91 -4.78 -5.32
N THR A 204 -8.70 -4.53 -5.76
CA THR A 204 -7.80 -5.57 -6.28
C THR A 204 -7.05 -6.23 -5.14
N ILE A 205 -7.23 -7.53 -4.98
CA ILE A 205 -6.49 -8.32 -4.00
C ILE A 205 -5.11 -8.66 -4.56
N PHE A 206 -5.06 -9.20 -5.78
CA PHE A 206 -3.84 -9.37 -6.56
C PHE A 206 -4.11 -9.26 -8.06
N GLN A 207 -3.07 -8.93 -8.79
CA GLN A 207 -2.96 -9.07 -10.24
C GLN A 207 -1.55 -9.56 -10.54
N LEU A 208 -1.42 -10.70 -11.23
CA LEU A 208 -0.14 -11.36 -11.45
C LEU A 208 -0.06 -11.90 -12.88
N ALA A 209 1.12 -11.77 -13.49
CA ALA A 209 1.41 -12.40 -14.77
C ALA A 209 1.48 -13.92 -14.61
N VAL A 210 0.96 -14.63 -15.59
CA VAL A 210 0.99 -16.11 -15.63
C VAL A 210 2.25 -16.60 -16.32
N THR A 211 2.80 -15.80 -17.22
CA THR A 211 4.06 -16.11 -17.92
C THR A 211 5.11 -15.05 -17.60
N ASP A 212 6.35 -15.48 -17.35
CA ASP A 212 7.45 -14.54 -17.20
C ASP A 212 8.10 -14.18 -18.55
N LYS A 213 9.08 -13.27 -18.53
CA LYS A 213 9.84 -12.87 -19.74
C LYS A 213 10.71 -13.99 -20.32
N ALA A 214 10.96 -15.07 -19.57
CA ALA A 214 11.66 -16.27 -20.05
C ALA A 214 10.72 -17.30 -20.65
N GLY A 215 9.41 -17.07 -20.61
CA GLY A 215 8.39 -17.94 -21.20
C GLY A 215 7.95 -19.09 -20.29
N HIS A 216 8.26 -19.04 -18.98
CA HIS A 216 7.70 -20.01 -18.03
C HIS A 216 6.22 -19.74 -17.81
N ASP A 217 5.41 -20.77 -17.87
CA ASP A 217 3.98 -20.72 -17.60
C ASP A 217 3.71 -21.18 -16.16
N TYR A 218 3.19 -20.29 -15.35
CA TYR A 218 2.85 -20.51 -13.94
C TYR A 218 1.36 -20.81 -13.71
N TRP A 219 0.59 -20.98 -14.77
CA TRP A 219 -0.87 -21.16 -14.65
C TRP A 219 -1.25 -22.30 -13.68
N ASN A 220 -0.57 -23.43 -13.76
CA ASN A 220 -0.87 -24.58 -12.91
C ASN A 220 -0.45 -24.43 -11.45
N ASP A 221 0.28 -23.36 -11.13
CA ASP A 221 0.73 -23.07 -9.77
C ASP A 221 -0.28 -22.26 -8.97
N TYR A 222 -1.30 -21.69 -9.64
CA TYR A 222 -2.40 -21.00 -8.96
C TYR A 222 -3.38 -22.00 -8.37
N ARG A 223 -3.72 -21.82 -7.09
CA ARG A 223 -4.64 -22.68 -6.37
C ARG A 223 -5.68 -21.83 -5.66
N GLY A 224 -6.96 -22.08 -5.90
CA GLY A 224 -8.07 -21.41 -5.26
C GLY A 224 -9.12 -22.42 -4.82
N GLU A 225 -9.50 -22.39 -3.55
CA GLU A 225 -10.57 -23.21 -2.99
C GLU A 225 -11.35 -22.40 -1.94
N GLY A 226 -12.62 -22.14 -2.22
CA GLY A 226 -13.50 -21.43 -1.30
C GLY A 226 -13.00 -20.01 -0.98
N LYS A 227 -12.50 -19.80 0.24
CA LYS A 227 -11.99 -18.52 0.73
C LYS A 227 -10.47 -18.36 0.64
N ILE A 228 -9.75 -19.35 0.12
CA ILE A 228 -8.29 -19.32 0.04
C ILE A 228 -7.81 -19.35 -1.40
N TRP A 229 -6.76 -18.57 -1.65
CA TRP A 229 -6.04 -18.50 -2.91
C TRP A 229 -4.55 -18.52 -2.63
N ILE A 230 -3.76 -19.16 -3.47
CA ILE A 230 -2.29 -19.18 -3.37
C ILE A 230 -1.77 -18.94 -4.78
N ASP A 231 -0.86 -17.98 -4.91
CA ASP A 231 -0.20 -17.67 -6.17
C ASP A 231 1.08 -18.50 -6.37
N HIS A 232 1.66 -18.41 -7.56
CA HIS A 232 2.89 -19.11 -7.93
C HIS A 232 4.13 -18.68 -7.12
N LEU A 233 4.04 -17.56 -6.38
CA LEU A 233 5.09 -17.05 -5.51
C LEU A 233 4.91 -17.51 -4.05
N ASN A 234 3.97 -18.43 -3.81
CA ASN A 234 3.57 -18.91 -2.49
C ASN A 234 3.04 -17.81 -1.56
N THR A 235 2.41 -16.78 -2.12
CA THR A 235 1.64 -15.83 -1.32
C THR A 235 0.21 -16.36 -1.21
N GLY A 236 -0.25 -16.52 0.02
CA GLY A 236 -1.61 -16.94 0.33
C GLY A 236 -2.52 -15.75 0.59
N TYR A 237 -3.76 -15.86 0.12
CA TYR A 237 -4.81 -14.86 0.33
C TYR A 237 -6.03 -15.56 0.96
N TYR A 238 -6.43 -15.10 2.13
CA TYR A 238 -7.68 -15.49 2.77
C TYR A 238 -8.70 -14.41 2.53
N VAL A 239 -9.80 -14.74 1.84
CA VAL A 239 -10.83 -13.79 1.40
C VAL A 239 -12.20 -14.29 1.88
N PRO A 240 -12.66 -13.82 3.06
CA PRO A 240 -13.95 -14.26 3.63
C PRO A 240 -15.16 -13.69 2.91
N VAL A 241 -14.99 -12.66 2.09
CA VAL A 241 -16.02 -12.03 1.27
C VAL A 241 -16.03 -12.62 -0.15
N PHE A 242 -17.08 -12.34 -0.92
CA PHE A 242 -17.11 -12.75 -2.32
C PHE A 242 -16.07 -11.97 -3.12
N ALA A 243 -15.23 -12.69 -3.86
CA ALA A 243 -14.27 -12.13 -4.78
C ALA A 243 -14.35 -12.86 -6.13
N ARG A 244 -14.14 -12.08 -7.20
CA ARG A 244 -14.17 -12.59 -8.58
C ARG A 244 -12.75 -12.85 -9.06
N PHE A 245 -12.48 -14.08 -9.47
CA PHE A 245 -11.23 -14.45 -10.10
C PHE A 245 -11.36 -14.32 -11.62
N GLU A 246 -10.44 -13.63 -12.25
CA GLU A 246 -10.42 -13.41 -13.68
C GLU A 246 -9.15 -13.94 -14.34
N LYS A 247 -9.33 -14.46 -15.54
CA LYS A 247 -8.29 -14.91 -16.45
C LYS A 247 -8.37 -14.07 -17.71
N ASN A 248 -7.31 -13.38 -18.04
CA ASN A 248 -7.20 -12.60 -19.26
C ASN A 248 -5.99 -13.05 -20.07
N PHE A 249 -6.24 -13.95 -21.04
CA PHE A 249 -5.23 -14.58 -21.89
C PHE A 249 -5.52 -14.32 -23.38
N PRO A 250 -5.02 -13.22 -23.96
CA PRO A 250 -4.19 -12.18 -23.36
C PRO A 250 -4.98 -11.04 -22.74
N GLN A 251 -4.36 -10.34 -21.79
CA GLN A 251 -4.77 -9.03 -21.30
C GLN A 251 -4.07 -7.94 -22.11
N TYR A 252 -4.85 -7.02 -22.68
CA TYR A 252 -4.33 -5.88 -23.43
C TYR A 252 -4.14 -4.67 -22.51
N SER A 253 -3.07 -3.94 -22.73
CA SER A 253 -2.73 -2.76 -21.94
C SER A 253 -1.84 -1.80 -22.73
N ARG A 254 -1.25 -0.81 -22.03
CA ARG A 254 -0.30 0.15 -22.59
C ARG A 254 0.88 0.37 -21.64
N LEU A 255 2.05 0.67 -22.22
CA LEU A 255 3.25 1.01 -21.45
C LEU A 255 3.09 2.41 -20.83
N GLN A 256 3.64 2.60 -19.64
CA GLN A 256 3.54 3.85 -18.86
C GLN A 256 4.24 5.04 -19.52
N ASP A 257 5.36 4.78 -20.18
CA ASP A 257 6.23 5.80 -20.76
C ASP A 257 5.77 6.26 -22.16
N THR A 258 5.49 5.31 -23.02
CA THR A 258 5.20 5.56 -24.44
C THR A 258 3.73 5.53 -24.78
N GLY A 259 2.88 4.93 -23.93
CA GLY A 259 1.50 4.63 -24.26
C GLY A 259 1.34 3.57 -25.36
N LYS A 260 2.43 2.88 -25.76
CA LYS A 260 2.40 1.84 -26.77
C LYS A 260 1.58 0.64 -26.30
N GLU A 261 0.80 0.07 -27.19
CA GLU A 261 0.02 -1.14 -26.91
C GLU A 261 0.91 -2.31 -26.54
N THR A 262 0.47 -3.07 -25.57
CA THR A 262 1.14 -4.26 -25.05
C THR A 262 0.12 -5.28 -24.58
N LYS A 263 0.54 -6.52 -24.43
CA LYS A 263 -0.31 -7.62 -23.92
C LYS A 263 0.51 -8.64 -23.17
N GLY A 264 -0.15 -9.39 -22.33
CA GLY A 264 0.40 -10.53 -21.59
C GLY A 264 -0.72 -11.38 -21.03
N ASP A 265 -0.38 -12.53 -20.48
CA ASP A 265 -1.34 -13.44 -19.85
C ASP A 265 -1.36 -13.14 -18.34
N TRP A 266 -2.51 -12.76 -17.84
CA TRP A 266 -2.69 -12.27 -16.48
C TRP A 266 -3.86 -12.91 -15.77
N VAL A 267 -3.73 -13.03 -14.46
CA VAL A 267 -4.83 -13.36 -13.55
C VAL A 267 -5.01 -12.25 -12.52
N SER A 268 -6.24 -12.06 -12.09
CA SER A 268 -6.56 -11.12 -11.02
C SER A 268 -7.65 -11.67 -10.09
N LEU A 269 -7.61 -11.26 -8.84
CA LEU A 269 -8.65 -11.49 -7.85
C LEU A 269 -9.14 -10.15 -7.33
N VAL A 270 -10.43 -9.89 -7.48
CA VAL A 270 -11.03 -8.58 -7.18
C VAL A 270 -12.29 -8.73 -6.35
N VAL A 271 -12.52 -7.79 -5.44
CA VAL A 271 -13.83 -7.56 -4.81
C VAL A 271 -14.55 -6.50 -5.63
N ASP A 272 -15.66 -6.87 -6.25
CA ASP A 272 -16.49 -5.98 -7.05
C ASP A 272 -17.54 -5.30 -6.16
N HIS A 273 -17.50 -3.98 -6.08
CA HIS A 273 -18.44 -3.16 -5.31
C HIS A 273 -19.62 -2.65 -6.16
N GLY A 274 -19.64 -3.01 -7.45
CA GLY A 274 -20.62 -2.52 -8.41
C GLY A 274 -20.36 -1.08 -8.86
N LYS A 275 -21.36 -0.52 -9.54
CA LYS A 275 -21.34 0.86 -10.05
C LYS A 275 -21.96 1.80 -9.03
N ALA A 276 -21.37 2.99 -8.85
CA ALA A 276 -21.80 3.98 -7.89
C ALA A 276 -22.07 3.37 -6.48
N PRO A 277 -21.11 2.63 -5.91
CA PRO A 277 -21.32 1.96 -4.63
C PRO A 277 -21.60 2.96 -3.52
N LYS A 278 -22.33 2.50 -2.51
CA LYS A 278 -22.53 3.20 -1.23
C LYS A 278 -22.25 2.24 -0.10
N ASN A 279 -21.43 2.68 0.86
CA ASN A 279 -21.02 1.87 2.01
C ASN A 279 -20.40 0.52 1.64
N GLY A 280 -19.69 0.45 0.50
CA GLY A 280 -18.96 -0.76 0.11
C GLY A 280 -17.87 -1.10 1.13
N SER A 281 -17.57 -2.39 1.27
CA SER A 281 -16.55 -2.87 2.19
C SER A 281 -15.84 -4.12 1.66
N TYR A 282 -14.64 -4.38 2.18
CA TYR A 282 -13.92 -5.63 1.94
C TYR A 282 -13.07 -6.01 3.14
N GLU A 283 -12.82 -7.31 3.24
CA GLU A 283 -11.89 -7.92 4.19
C GLU A 283 -11.09 -8.99 3.46
N TYR A 284 -9.76 -8.98 3.62
CA TYR A 284 -8.91 -10.10 3.26
C TYR A 284 -7.63 -10.10 4.09
N ALA A 285 -6.95 -11.23 4.14
CA ALA A 285 -5.63 -11.34 4.76
C ALA A 285 -4.61 -11.93 3.78
N VAL A 286 -3.38 -11.42 3.80
CA VAL A 286 -2.25 -11.87 3.00
C VAL A 286 -1.25 -12.58 3.89
N LEU A 287 -0.81 -13.76 3.48
CA LEU A 287 0.18 -14.59 4.15
C LEU A 287 1.33 -14.90 3.18
N PRO A 288 2.36 -14.04 3.11
CA PRO A 288 3.51 -14.29 2.24
C PRO A 288 4.28 -15.56 2.65
N GLN A 289 4.84 -16.26 1.67
CA GLN A 289 5.64 -17.49 1.85
C GLN A 289 4.92 -18.57 2.66
N THR A 290 3.70 -18.86 2.29
CA THR A 290 2.84 -19.84 2.95
C THR A 290 2.78 -21.16 2.17
N THR A 291 2.04 -22.13 2.70
CA THR A 291 1.74 -23.41 2.06
C THR A 291 0.23 -23.63 2.00
N GLU A 292 -0.22 -24.53 1.13
CA GLU A 292 -1.63 -24.89 1.01
C GLU A 292 -2.20 -25.43 2.34
N SER A 293 -1.43 -26.27 3.03
CA SER A 293 -1.85 -26.83 4.32
C SER A 293 -1.98 -25.73 5.39
N ALA A 294 -1.06 -24.76 5.43
CA ALA A 294 -1.12 -23.61 6.33
C ALA A 294 -2.34 -22.72 6.01
N MET A 295 -2.62 -22.47 4.73
CA MET A 295 -3.80 -21.70 4.33
C MET A 295 -5.12 -22.41 4.66
N LYS A 296 -5.20 -23.73 4.48
CA LYS A 296 -6.38 -24.52 4.89
C LYS A 296 -6.58 -24.50 6.42
N ALA A 297 -5.50 -24.55 7.19
CA ALA A 297 -5.56 -24.41 8.65
C ALA A 297 -6.00 -23.00 9.05
N PHE A 298 -5.42 -21.98 8.43
CA PHE A 298 -5.77 -20.57 8.68
C PHE A 298 -7.24 -20.28 8.36
N ALA A 299 -7.78 -20.78 7.25
CA ALA A 299 -9.18 -20.57 6.89
C ALA A 299 -10.17 -21.19 7.90
N LYS A 300 -9.79 -22.29 8.56
CA LYS A 300 -10.60 -22.90 9.65
C LYS A 300 -10.55 -22.11 10.94
N LYS A 301 -9.40 -21.50 11.24
CA LYS A 301 -9.17 -20.70 12.45
C LYS A 301 -8.23 -19.54 12.13
N PRO A 302 -8.76 -18.43 11.59
CA PRO A 302 -7.96 -17.25 11.31
C PRO A 302 -7.24 -16.74 12.57
N GLY A 303 -5.99 -16.32 12.42
CA GLY A 303 -5.19 -15.80 13.53
C GLY A 303 -5.61 -14.40 14.01
N TYR A 304 -6.71 -13.86 13.49
CA TYR A 304 -7.22 -12.52 13.82
C TYR A 304 -8.73 -12.49 13.92
N LYS A 305 -9.23 -11.41 14.50
CA LYS A 305 -10.65 -11.06 14.55
C LYS A 305 -10.83 -9.58 14.24
N VAL A 306 -11.74 -9.24 13.33
CA VAL A 306 -12.16 -7.86 13.10
C VAL A 306 -13.22 -7.52 14.15
N LEU A 307 -12.92 -6.52 14.98
CA LEU A 307 -13.81 -6.06 16.05
C LEU A 307 -14.71 -4.91 15.60
N LYS A 308 -14.20 -4.10 14.65
CA LYS A 308 -14.94 -2.97 14.06
C LYS A 308 -14.40 -2.69 12.66
N GLN A 309 -15.32 -2.41 11.74
CA GLN A 309 -15.00 -2.03 10.38
C GLN A 309 -16.13 -1.16 9.83
N ASP A 310 -15.97 0.14 9.95
CA ASP A 310 -16.89 1.14 9.44
C ASP A 310 -16.14 2.44 9.07
N ARG A 311 -16.88 3.47 8.66
CA ARG A 311 -16.30 4.78 8.33
C ARG A 311 -15.51 5.44 9.46
N ASN A 312 -15.78 5.05 10.72
CA ASN A 312 -15.15 5.67 11.88
C ASN A 312 -13.86 4.97 12.31
N ALA A 313 -13.84 3.65 12.21
CA ALA A 313 -12.68 2.88 12.67
C ALA A 313 -12.56 1.49 12.03
N HIS A 314 -11.32 1.03 11.90
CA HIS A 314 -10.98 -0.37 11.69
C HIS A 314 -10.19 -0.87 12.90
N ILE A 315 -10.67 -1.94 13.54
CA ILE A 315 -10.07 -2.51 14.74
C ILE A 315 -9.88 -4.01 14.56
N VAL A 316 -8.63 -4.45 14.66
CA VAL A 316 -8.24 -5.85 14.50
C VAL A 316 -7.58 -6.32 15.78
N GLN A 317 -8.01 -7.49 16.25
CA GLN A 317 -7.37 -8.24 17.33
C GLN A 317 -6.58 -9.41 16.76
N SER A 318 -5.30 -9.51 17.09
CA SER A 318 -4.53 -10.75 16.92
C SER A 318 -5.00 -11.77 17.96
N LEU A 319 -5.23 -13.00 17.51
CA LEU A 319 -5.59 -14.11 18.37
C LEU A 319 -4.37 -14.96 18.79
N THR A 320 -3.19 -14.62 18.26
CA THR A 320 -1.92 -15.31 18.49
C THR A 320 -0.95 -14.51 19.37
N ASP A 321 -1.02 -13.17 19.36
CA ASP A 321 -0.02 -12.30 20.00
C ASP A 321 -0.62 -11.28 21.01
N ASN A 322 -1.83 -11.49 21.51
CA ASN A 322 -2.50 -10.58 22.44
C ASN A 322 -2.39 -9.09 22.06
N LEU A 323 -2.44 -8.82 20.76
CA LEU A 323 -2.25 -7.52 20.15
C LEU A 323 -3.58 -6.98 19.62
N TYR A 324 -3.82 -5.71 19.86
CA TYR A 324 -4.93 -4.95 19.26
C TYR A 324 -4.35 -3.84 18.38
N SER A 325 -4.89 -3.71 17.19
CA SER A 325 -4.51 -2.71 16.20
C SER A 325 -5.73 -1.87 15.83
N TYR A 326 -5.64 -0.58 16.06
CA TYR A 326 -6.70 0.40 15.84
C TYR A 326 -6.27 1.39 14.77
N VAL A 327 -7.14 1.62 13.79
CA VAL A 327 -7.08 2.74 12.87
C VAL A 327 -8.36 3.54 13.08
N LEU A 328 -8.26 4.65 13.78
CA LEU A 328 -9.37 5.52 14.14
C LEU A 328 -9.41 6.68 13.16
N PHE A 329 -10.29 6.58 12.17
CA PHE A 329 -10.44 7.62 11.13
C PHE A 329 -11.12 8.86 11.65
N GLU A 330 -12.08 8.68 12.57
CA GLU A 330 -12.81 9.77 13.21
C GLU A 330 -12.66 9.68 14.73
N THR A 331 -12.84 10.81 15.41
CA THR A 331 -12.91 10.82 16.88
C THR A 331 -14.06 9.95 17.35
N PRO A 332 -13.81 8.91 18.17
CA PRO A 332 -14.85 8.00 18.60
C PRO A 332 -15.93 8.71 19.43
N GLN A 333 -17.18 8.62 19.00
CA GLN A 333 -18.34 9.16 19.71
C GLN A 333 -18.94 8.16 20.72
N THR A 334 -18.59 6.88 20.61
CA THR A 334 -19.03 5.80 21.49
C THR A 334 -17.81 5.01 21.96
N LEU A 335 -18.02 4.17 22.97
CA LEU A 335 -16.96 3.27 23.42
C LEU A 335 -16.50 2.35 22.29
N LEU A 336 -15.19 2.21 22.16
CA LEU A 336 -14.57 1.30 21.21
C LEU A 336 -14.74 -0.15 21.68
N PRO A 337 -14.91 -1.11 20.77
CA PRO A 337 -14.94 -2.52 21.14
C PRO A 337 -13.56 -3.01 21.58
N GLY A 338 -13.54 -3.94 22.52
CA GLY A 338 -12.35 -4.53 23.11
C GLY A 338 -12.06 -4.02 24.52
N ASP A 339 -11.12 -4.67 25.20
CA ASP A 339 -10.93 -4.48 26.63
C ASP A 339 -9.84 -3.45 26.98
N LEU A 340 -9.04 -3.02 25.98
CA LEU A 340 -7.81 -2.26 26.25
C LEU A 340 -7.92 -0.77 25.94
N LEU A 341 -8.61 -0.38 24.87
CA LEU A 341 -8.82 1.02 24.52
C LEU A 341 -10.32 1.29 24.36
N GLN A 342 -10.85 2.14 25.19
CA GLN A 342 -12.27 2.48 25.19
C GLN A 342 -12.57 3.83 24.53
N ARG A 343 -11.62 4.78 24.58
CA ARG A 343 -11.77 6.14 24.06
C ARG A 343 -10.48 6.67 23.46
N ALA A 344 -10.60 7.60 22.53
CA ALA A 344 -9.55 8.46 22.03
C ALA A 344 -10.16 9.83 21.73
N ASP A 345 -9.40 10.89 21.94
CA ASP A 345 -9.88 12.28 21.77
C ASP A 345 -9.69 12.82 20.35
N THR A 346 -9.02 12.02 19.50
CA THR A 346 -8.73 12.38 18.12
C THR A 346 -8.67 11.15 17.22
N SER A 347 -8.74 11.37 15.92
CA SER A 347 -8.38 10.37 14.93
C SER A 347 -6.89 10.02 15.06
N CYS A 348 -6.54 8.75 15.10
CA CYS A 348 -5.16 8.29 15.29
C CYS A 348 -4.98 6.81 14.94
N LEU A 349 -3.74 6.38 14.93
CA LEU A 349 -3.33 4.97 14.85
C LEU A 349 -2.89 4.53 16.24
N VAL A 350 -3.32 3.34 16.67
CA VAL A 350 -2.93 2.80 17.98
C VAL A 350 -2.63 1.31 17.85
N MET A 351 -1.59 0.87 18.52
CA MET A 351 -1.33 -0.55 18.77
C MET A 351 -1.12 -0.79 20.26
N ILE A 352 -1.79 -1.80 20.79
CA ILE A 352 -1.67 -2.20 22.20
C ILE A 352 -1.36 -3.69 22.25
N ARG A 353 -0.22 -4.05 22.83
CA ARG A 353 0.16 -5.43 23.11
C ARG A 353 0.12 -5.66 24.61
N LYS A 354 -0.52 -6.73 25.04
CA LYS A 354 -0.48 -7.18 26.42
C LYS A 354 0.76 -8.06 26.62
N GLU A 355 1.79 -7.51 27.27
CA GLU A 355 3.06 -8.22 27.51
C GLU A 355 2.97 -9.17 28.72
N SER A 356 2.18 -8.81 29.74
CA SER A 356 1.87 -9.63 30.90
C SER A 356 0.51 -9.25 31.51
N SER A 357 0.14 -9.80 32.67
CA SER A 357 -1.12 -9.44 33.34
C SER A 357 -1.19 -7.98 33.77
N ASP A 358 -0.05 -7.35 34.00
CA ASP A 358 0.12 -6.01 34.58
C ASP A 358 0.89 -5.06 33.65
N LYS A 359 1.28 -5.50 32.45
CA LYS A 359 2.09 -4.70 31.55
C LYS A 359 1.50 -4.64 30.15
N LEU A 360 1.27 -3.42 29.70
CA LEU A 360 0.82 -3.10 28.34
C LEU A 360 1.91 -2.30 27.61
N LEU A 361 2.12 -2.65 26.34
CA LEU A 361 2.90 -1.86 25.41
C LEU A 361 1.93 -1.06 24.54
N LEU A 362 1.88 0.24 24.70
CA LEU A 362 1.08 1.17 23.91
C LEU A 362 1.96 1.92 22.93
N THR A 363 1.53 2.00 21.68
CA THR A 363 2.13 2.86 20.65
C THR A 363 1.02 3.65 19.97
N VAL A 364 1.23 4.94 19.78
CA VAL A 364 0.26 5.87 19.17
C VAL A 364 0.96 6.68 18.11
N ALA A 365 0.29 6.93 16.99
CA ALA A 365 0.74 7.85 15.95
C ALA A 365 -0.43 8.68 15.40
N GLN A 366 -0.14 9.92 15.06
CA GLN A 366 -1.05 10.79 14.32
C GLN A 366 -0.61 10.81 12.85
N PRO A 367 -1.42 10.28 11.92
CA PRO A 367 -1.04 10.26 10.51
C PRO A 367 -1.20 11.61 9.80
N ASP A 368 -1.97 12.55 10.35
CA ASP A 368 -1.98 13.93 9.88
C ASP A 368 -0.69 14.61 10.29
N LEU A 369 0.12 14.96 9.31
CA LEU A 369 1.42 15.63 9.53
C LEU A 369 1.28 17.06 10.05
N ALA A 370 0.05 17.59 10.11
CA ALA A 370 -0.27 18.95 10.57
C ALA A 370 0.59 20.04 9.90
N LEU A 371 0.97 19.82 8.63
CA LEU A 371 1.69 20.80 7.83
C LEU A 371 0.77 21.93 7.42
N TYR A 372 1.29 22.91 6.68
CA TYR A 372 0.53 24.06 6.21
C TYR A 372 -0.82 23.66 5.60
N ARG A 373 -1.88 24.37 5.99
CA ARG A 373 -3.27 24.18 5.55
C ARG A 373 -3.78 25.45 4.88
N GLY A 374 -3.12 25.88 3.82
CA GLY A 374 -3.60 27.00 3.00
C GLY A 374 -4.81 26.62 2.16
N PRO A 375 -5.42 27.58 1.46
CA PRO A 375 -6.57 27.34 0.58
C PRO A 375 -6.23 26.39 -0.57
N SER A 376 -4.97 26.30 -0.99
CA SER A 376 -4.45 25.26 -1.88
C SER A 376 -3.21 24.63 -1.27
N ASP A 377 -3.01 23.34 -1.47
CA ASP A 377 -1.78 22.64 -1.10
C ASP A 377 -0.69 22.78 -2.17
N GLU A 378 -0.94 23.59 -3.16
CA GLU A 378 -0.05 23.92 -4.26
C GLU A 378 1.10 24.82 -3.81
N ALA A 379 2.19 24.78 -4.56
CA ALA A 379 3.35 25.62 -4.27
C ALA A 379 3.12 27.11 -4.59
N PHE A 380 1.97 27.43 -5.20
CA PHE A 380 1.60 28.78 -5.62
C PHE A 380 0.14 29.06 -5.28
N ASP A 381 -0.18 30.29 -4.93
CA ASP A 381 -1.55 30.76 -4.72
C ASP A 381 -2.26 31.09 -6.04
N GLU A 382 -3.53 31.50 -5.95
CA GLU A 382 -4.35 31.86 -7.10
C GLU A 382 -3.78 32.99 -7.96
N ASP A 383 -2.92 33.82 -7.38
CA ASP A 383 -2.24 34.93 -8.06
C ASP A 383 -0.89 34.49 -8.67
N GLY A 384 -0.55 33.21 -8.59
CA GLY A 384 0.71 32.64 -9.07
C GLY A 384 1.91 32.99 -8.21
N LYS A 385 1.70 33.47 -6.97
CA LYS A 385 2.76 33.75 -6.03
C LYS A 385 3.12 32.50 -5.24
N ARG A 386 4.41 32.23 -5.11
CA ARG A 386 4.89 31.08 -4.34
C ARG A 386 4.43 31.16 -2.88
N VAL A 387 3.74 30.11 -2.44
CA VAL A 387 3.34 29.94 -1.03
C VAL A 387 4.51 29.33 -0.28
N GLU A 388 5.00 30.02 0.75
CA GLU A 388 5.97 29.45 1.67
C GLU A 388 5.29 28.39 2.54
N ARG A 389 5.58 27.13 2.26
CA ARG A 389 5.08 26.00 3.05
C ARG A 389 5.97 25.82 4.29
N SER A 390 5.36 25.59 5.44
CA SER A 390 6.06 25.38 6.72
C SER A 390 6.88 24.09 6.79
N ILE A 391 6.89 23.29 5.72
CA ILE A 391 7.72 22.07 5.61
C ILE A 391 9.19 22.32 5.97
N CYS A 392 9.73 23.48 5.60
CA CYS A 392 11.11 23.85 5.92
C CYS A 392 11.36 24.08 7.42
N LEU A 393 10.35 24.40 8.21
CA LEU A 393 10.51 24.69 9.64
C LEU A 393 10.65 23.40 10.49
N LEU A 394 10.13 22.28 10.04
CA LEU A 394 10.26 20.99 10.74
C LEU A 394 11.66 20.37 10.61
N TYR A 395 12.42 20.73 9.58
CA TYR A 395 13.82 20.27 9.42
C TYR A 395 14.83 21.09 10.23
N THR A 396 14.42 22.25 10.77
CA THR A 396 15.30 23.12 11.56
C THR A 396 15.15 22.91 13.06
N SER A 397 14.19 22.12 13.50
CA SER A 397 14.14 21.71 14.91
C SER A 397 15.26 20.70 15.17
N PRO A 398 16.26 21.04 16.01
CA PRO A 398 17.24 20.04 16.37
C PRO A 398 16.52 18.87 17.02
N SER A 399 16.81 17.67 16.54
CA SER A 399 16.40 16.45 17.24
C SER A 399 16.78 16.59 18.71
N PRO A 400 15.88 16.36 19.68
CA PRO A 400 16.29 16.32 21.06
C PRO A 400 17.44 15.30 21.14
N ARG A 401 18.61 15.80 21.46
CA ARG A 401 19.71 14.92 21.88
C ARG A 401 19.36 14.44 23.27
N ASP A 402 19.20 13.11 23.37
CA ASP A 402 19.06 12.24 24.53
C ASP A 402 17.66 12.13 25.14
#